data_1be0758e60274564442675d23ce7a166
#
_entry.id   1be0758e60274564442675d23ce7a166
#
_cell.length_a   1.000
_cell.length_b   1.000
_cell.length_c   1.000
_cell.angle_alpha   90.00
_cell.angle_beta   90.00
_cell.angle_gamma   90.00
#
_symmetry.space_group_name_H-M   'P 1'
#
loop_
_entity.id
_entity.type
_entity.pdbx_description
1 polymer ?
#
loop_
_entity_poly.entity_id
_entity_poly.type
_entity_poly.pdbx_seq_one_letter_code
_entity_poly.pdbx_strand_id
1 'polypeptide(L)'
;MELDTKFSMTLIKGVLIHINPESLLDVYKRLYKFSDEYICIAEYYNPSPVTIPYRGHNNKLFKRDFAGELMSIYPDLQLIDYGFSYHKDPVFPQDDISWFLMKKTI
;
A
#
# COMPACT_ATOMS: atom_id res chain seq x y z
N MET A 1 12.89 15.06 2.92
CA MET A 1 12.65 15.62 4.28
C MET A 1 12.27 14.51 5.23
N GLU A 2 12.91 14.45 6.35
CA GLU A 2 12.53 13.51 7.40
C GLU A 2 11.61 14.20 8.40
N LEU A 3 10.60 13.46 8.86
CA LEU A 3 9.70 13.93 9.90
C LEU A 3 10.13 13.31 11.23
N ASP A 4 10.22 14.14 12.26
CA ASP A 4 10.51 13.66 13.61
C ASP A 4 9.25 13.17 14.31
N THR A 5 8.09 13.53 13.80
CA THR A 5 6.79 13.20 14.40
C THR A 5 6.26 11.90 13.80
N LYS A 6 5.76 11.03 14.66
CA LYS A 6 5.03 9.82 14.24
C LYS A 6 3.53 10.10 14.27
N PHE A 7 2.80 9.37 13.44
CA PHE A 7 1.36 9.48 13.31
C PHE A 7 0.70 8.19 13.84
N SER A 8 -0.48 8.33 14.43
CA SER A 8 -1.24 7.15 14.92
C SER A 8 -1.53 6.18 13.77
N MET A 9 -1.86 6.70 12.60
CA MET A 9 -2.11 5.91 11.40
C MET A 9 -1.50 6.60 10.19
N THR A 10 -0.90 5.82 9.31
CA THR A 10 -0.44 6.29 8.01
C THR A 10 -1.28 5.60 6.94
N LEU A 11 -1.85 6.39 6.04
CA LEU A 11 -2.61 5.89 4.90
C LEU A 11 -1.85 6.21 3.62
N ILE A 12 -1.70 5.20 2.76
CA ILE A 12 -1.19 5.40 1.41
C ILE A 12 -2.18 4.81 0.43
N LYS A 13 -2.60 5.59 -0.56
CA LYS A 13 -3.62 5.20 -1.51
C LYS A 13 -3.22 5.62 -2.92
N GLY A 14 -3.16 4.67 -3.85
CA GLY A 14 -2.88 4.95 -5.25
C GLY A 14 -1.50 5.51 -5.54
N VAL A 15 -0.53 5.30 -4.66
CA VAL A 15 0.82 5.82 -4.79
C VAL A 15 1.83 4.72 -5.07
N LEU A 16 1.75 3.61 -4.33
CA LEU A 16 2.73 2.52 -4.45
C LEU A 16 2.73 1.91 -5.85
N ILE A 17 1.59 1.91 -6.52
CA ILE A 17 1.48 1.38 -7.88
C ILE A 17 2.32 2.16 -8.90
N HIS A 18 2.73 3.38 -8.57
CA HIS A 18 3.56 4.23 -9.44
C HIS A 18 5.04 4.22 -9.03
N ILE A 19 5.38 3.58 -7.93
CA ILE A 19 6.74 3.56 -7.42
C ILE A 19 7.52 2.42 -8.08
N ASN A 20 8.69 2.74 -8.61
CA ASN A 20 9.57 1.74 -9.17
C ASN A 20 9.91 0.70 -8.10
N PRO A 21 9.81 -0.60 -8.41
CA PRO A 21 10.06 -1.66 -7.42
C PRO A 21 11.40 -1.55 -6.67
N GLU A 22 12.43 -1.02 -7.32
CA GLU A 22 13.73 -0.85 -6.66
C GLU A 22 13.71 0.20 -5.57
N SER A 23 12.70 1.07 -5.52
CA SER A 23 12.54 2.10 -4.50
C SER A 23 11.56 1.70 -3.40
N LEU A 24 10.86 0.57 -3.55
CA LEU A 24 9.80 0.17 -2.63
C LEU A 24 10.31 -0.09 -1.21
N LEU A 25 11.48 -0.71 -1.06
CA LEU A 25 12.03 -0.99 0.27
C LEU A 25 12.20 0.27 1.11
N ASP A 26 12.65 1.35 0.47
CA ASP A 26 12.82 2.63 1.16
C ASP A 26 11.46 3.21 1.56
N VAL A 27 10.47 3.12 0.70
CA VAL A 27 9.12 3.60 0.98
C VAL A 27 8.49 2.80 2.12
N TYR A 28 8.61 1.48 2.11
CA TYR A 28 8.12 0.62 3.17
C TYR A 28 8.75 0.96 4.52
N LYS A 29 10.05 1.22 4.51
CA LYS A 29 10.78 1.60 5.71
C LYS A 29 10.23 2.90 6.30
N ARG A 30 9.92 3.87 5.45
CA ARG A 30 9.35 5.16 5.89
C ARG A 30 7.93 4.99 6.43
N LEU A 31 7.10 4.20 5.75
CA LEU A 31 5.75 3.90 6.21
C LEU A 31 5.78 3.30 7.62
N TYR A 32 6.64 2.32 7.82
CA TYR A 32 6.76 1.68 9.12
C TYR A 32 7.29 2.64 10.18
N LYS A 33 8.30 3.42 9.85
CA LYS A 33 8.95 4.34 10.78
C LYS A 33 8.00 5.44 11.27
N PHE A 34 7.21 6.01 10.36
CA PHE A 34 6.34 7.14 10.69
C PHE A 34 4.99 6.74 11.28
N SER A 35 4.64 5.48 11.23
CA SER A 35 3.40 4.98 11.80
C SER A 35 3.65 4.55 13.24
N ASP A 36 2.87 5.10 14.16
CA ASP A 36 2.99 4.74 15.57
C ASP A 36 2.22 3.45 15.87
N GLU A 37 1.04 3.30 15.28
CA GLU A 37 0.15 2.19 15.58
C GLU A 37 -0.38 1.47 14.35
N TYR A 38 -0.92 2.19 13.37
CA TYR A 38 -1.59 1.61 12.22
C TYR A 38 -0.99 2.04 10.89
N ILE A 39 -1.01 1.11 9.92
CA ILE A 39 -0.68 1.39 8.53
C ILE A 39 -1.84 0.88 7.69
N CYS A 40 -2.37 1.72 6.80
CA CYS A 40 -3.39 1.33 5.83
C CYS A 40 -2.84 1.51 4.41
N ILE A 41 -2.87 0.43 3.63
CA ILE A 41 -2.47 0.46 2.22
C ILE A 41 -3.70 0.20 1.37
N ALA A 42 -3.99 1.10 0.43
CA ALA A 42 -5.10 0.97 -0.50
C ALA A 42 -4.57 1.15 -1.92
N GLU A 43 -4.37 0.04 -2.64
CA GLU A 43 -3.74 0.03 -3.96
C GLU A 43 -4.40 -1.02 -4.86
N TYR A 44 -4.09 -0.98 -6.15
CA TYR A 44 -4.41 -2.08 -7.05
C TYR A 44 -3.59 -3.30 -6.63
N TYR A 45 -4.27 -4.42 -6.49
CA TYR A 45 -3.67 -5.63 -5.94
C TYR A 45 -3.43 -6.67 -7.04
N ASN A 46 -2.32 -7.40 -6.90
CA ASN A 46 -2.08 -8.64 -7.62
C ASN A 46 -1.24 -9.54 -6.71
N PRO A 47 -1.56 -10.83 -6.59
CA PRO A 47 -0.79 -11.72 -5.70
C PRO A 47 0.66 -11.90 -6.12
N SER A 48 0.94 -11.74 -7.42
CA SER A 48 2.31 -11.79 -7.95
C SER A 48 2.65 -10.46 -8.60
N PRO A 49 3.92 -10.01 -8.53
CA PRO A 49 4.30 -8.75 -9.15
C PRO A 49 4.04 -8.75 -10.66
N VAL A 50 3.38 -7.72 -11.14
CA VAL A 50 3.17 -7.50 -12.58
C VAL A 50 3.42 -6.03 -12.90
N THR A 51 3.90 -5.78 -14.11
CA THR A 51 4.11 -4.45 -14.64
C THR A 51 3.16 -4.24 -15.80
N ILE A 52 2.38 -3.16 -15.75
CA ILE A 52 1.36 -2.89 -16.76
C ILE A 52 1.67 -1.54 -17.40
N PRO A 53 1.68 -1.46 -18.76
CA PRO A 53 1.79 -0.17 -19.45
C PRO A 53 0.60 0.73 -19.09
N TYR A 54 0.88 2.00 -18.86
CA TYR A 54 -0.14 2.95 -18.43
C TYR A 54 0.05 4.26 -19.18
N ARG A 55 -0.97 4.70 -19.91
CA ARG A 55 -1.00 5.98 -20.61
C ARG A 55 0.20 6.20 -21.55
N GLY A 56 0.70 5.13 -22.19
CA GLY A 56 1.77 5.24 -23.15
C GLY A 56 3.03 4.51 -22.73
N HIS A 57 4.11 4.72 -23.49
CA HIS A 57 5.29 3.89 -23.42
C HIS A 57 6.11 4.06 -22.15
N ASN A 58 6.14 5.26 -21.59
CA ASN A 58 7.04 5.59 -20.50
C ASN A 58 6.40 5.49 -19.11
N ASN A 59 5.07 5.34 -19.06
CA ASN A 59 4.35 5.24 -17.80
C ASN A 59 3.98 3.79 -17.54
N LYS A 60 4.21 3.35 -16.31
CA LYS A 60 3.93 1.98 -15.91
C LYS A 60 3.20 1.94 -14.58
N LEU A 61 2.33 0.94 -14.44
CA LEU A 61 1.72 0.59 -13.17
C LEU A 61 2.35 -0.72 -12.68
N PHE A 62 2.67 -0.76 -11.41
CA PHE A 62 3.23 -1.95 -10.77
C PHE A 62 2.20 -2.48 -9.79
N LYS A 63 1.55 -3.59 -10.12
CA LYS A 63 0.60 -4.25 -9.23
C LYS A 63 1.29 -5.40 -8.53
N ARG A 64 1.14 -5.46 -7.21
CA ARG A 64 1.71 -6.52 -6.40
C ARG A 64 1.03 -6.56 -5.04
N ASP A 65 1.39 -7.52 -4.21
CA ASP A 65 0.88 -7.62 -2.85
C ASP A 65 1.69 -6.72 -1.91
N PHE A 66 1.46 -5.42 -1.99
CA PHE A 66 2.23 -4.44 -1.20
C PHE A 66 2.11 -4.70 0.30
N ALA A 67 0.91 -4.97 0.80
CA ALA A 67 0.70 -5.25 2.22
C ALA A 67 1.42 -6.52 2.66
N GLY A 68 1.34 -7.58 1.86
CA GLY A 68 2.03 -8.84 2.15
C GLY A 68 3.53 -8.66 2.18
N GLU A 69 4.07 -7.88 1.24
CA GLU A 69 5.51 -7.57 1.23
C GLU A 69 5.92 -6.80 2.48
N LEU A 70 5.14 -5.80 2.87
CA LEU A 70 5.42 -5.02 4.08
C LEU A 70 5.39 -5.89 5.33
N MET A 71 4.39 -6.75 5.45
CA MET A 71 4.29 -7.67 6.59
C MET A 71 5.42 -8.71 6.62
N SER A 72 5.94 -9.09 5.47
CA SER A 72 7.09 -10.01 5.39
C SER A 72 8.37 -9.34 5.89
N ILE A 73 8.53 -8.05 5.62
CA ILE A 73 9.70 -7.28 6.08
C ILE A 73 9.59 -6.97 7.57
N TYR A 74 8.39 -6.66 8.05
CA TYR A 74 8.12 -6.30 9.43
C TYR A 74 7.11 -7.28 10.04
N PRO A 75 7.59 -8.43 10.56
CA PRO A 75 6.71 -9.49 11.06
C PRO A 75 5.87 -9.11 12.29
N ASP A 76 6.19 -7.98 12.93
CA ASP A 76 5.39 -7.47 14.04
C ASP A 76 4.07 -6.82 13.57
N LEU A 77 3.94 -6.56 12.28
CA LEU A 77 2.69 -6.05 11.74
C LEU A 77 1.63 -7.15 11.68
N GLN A 78 0.47 -6.86 12.23
CA GLN A 78 -0.67 -7.78 12.22
C GLN A 78 -1.76 -7.23 11.32
N LEU A 79 -2.24 -8.07 10.40
CA LEU A 79 -3.38 -7.71 9.56
C LEU A 79 -4.65 -7.66 10.41
N ILE A 80 -5.29 -6.50 10.49
CA ILE A 80 -6.48 -6.28 11.28
C ILE A 80 -7.74 -6.45 10.44
N ASP A 81 -7.73 -5.88 9.24
CA ASP A 81 -8.88 -5.93 8.36
C ASP A 81 -8.44 -5.67 6.93
N TYR A 82 -9.27 -6.04 5.98
CA TYR A 82 -9.01 -5.79 4.56
C TYR A 82 -10.33 -5.81 3.80
N GLY A 83 -10.32 -5.23 2.61
CA GLY A 83 -11.52 -5.20 1.80
C GLY A 83 -11.22 -4.77 0.38
N PHE A 84 -12.28 -4.64 -0.40
CA PHE A 84 -12.21 -4.31 -1.81
C PHE A 84 -13.27 -3.26 -2.14
N SER A 85 -12.86 -2.22 -2.86
CA SER A 85 -13.77 -1.19 -3.36
C SER A 85 -14.05 -1.45 -4.83
N TYR A 86 -15.32 -1.55 -5.18
CA TYR A 86 -15.76 -1.92 -6.52
C TYR A 86 -16.25 -0.70 -7.29
N HIS A 87 -15.77 -0.51 -8.51
CA HIS A 87 -16.13 0.65 -9.34
C HIS A 87 -17.60 0.71 -9.73
N LYS A 88 -18.30 -0.43 -9.71
CA LYS A 88 -19.74 -0.51 -10.00
C LYS A 88 -20.62 -0.56 -8.76
N ASP A 89 -20.06 -0.23 -7.60
CA ASP A 89 -20.85 -0.15 -6.38
C ASP A 89 -21.88 0.97 -6.55
N PRO A 90 -23.18 0.69 -6.38
CA PRO A 90 -24.23 1.70 -6.61
C PRO A 90 -24.26 2.80 -5.53
N VAL A 91 -23.66 2.56 -4.37
CA VAL A 91 -23.67 3.53 -3.26
C VAL A 91 -22.38 4.35 -3.24
N PHE A 92 -21.22 3.69 -3.34
CA PHE A 92 -19.91 4.33 -3.30
C PHE A 92 -19.05 3.83 -4.44
N PRO A 93 -19.25 4.32 -5.69
CA PRO A 93 -18.42 3.90 -6.81
C PRO A 93 -16.99 4.42 -6.63
N GLN A 94 -16.03 3.51 -6.52
CA GLN A 94 -14.61 3.79 -6.40
C GLN A 94 -13.87 2.96 -7.43
N ASP A 95 -12.59 3.26 -7.64
CA ASP A 95 -11.74 2.39 -8.44
C ASP A 95 -11.61 1.03 -7.74
N ASP A 96 -11.34 -0.03 -8.52
CA ASP A 96 -11.18 -1.38 -7.99
C ASP A 96 -9.89 -1.48 -7.17
N ILE A 97 -9.97 -1.10 -5.92
CA ILE A 97 -8.83 -1.00 -5.01
C ILE A 97 -9.02 -1.97 -3.86
N SER A 98 -7.96 -2.73 -3.54
CA SER A 98 -7.91 -3.54 -2.33
C SER A 98 -7.22 -2.75 -1.23
N TRP A 99 -7.81 -2.77 -0.03
CA TRP A 99 -7.22 -2.07 1.11
C TRP A 99 -6.90 -3.05 2.24
N PHE A 100 -5.83 -2.74 2.96
CA PHE A 100 -5.33 -3.59 4.05
C PHE A 100 -4.96 -2.70 5.22
N LEU A 101 -5.54 -2.99 6.37
CA LEU A 101 -5.25 -2.29 7.63
C LEU A 101 -4.38 -3.18 8.50
N MET A 102 -3.22 -2.68 8.88
CA MET A 102 -2.25 -3.40 9.70
C MET A 102 -1.95 -2.63 10.97
N LYS A 103 -1.65 -3.36 12.04
CA LYS A 103 -1.30 -2.79 13.34
C LYS A 103 0.07 -3.28 13.78
N LYS A 104 0.87 -2.35 14.30
CA LYS A 104 2.12 -2.71 14.97
C LYS A 104 1.82 -3.38 16.29
N THR A 105 2.49 -4.50 16.58
CA THR A 105 2.27 -5.27 17.80
C THR A 105 3.37 -5.11 18.84
N ILE A 106 4.37 -4.30 18.54
CA ILE A 106 5.41 -3.94 19.53
C ILE A 106 5.49 -2.44 19.71
#